data_31d4945371d2949852cc96b5d1126b21
#
_entry.id   31d4945371d2949852cc96b5d1126b21
#
_cell.length_a   1.000
_cell.length_b   1.000
_cell.length_c   1.000
_cell.angle_alpha   90.00
_cell.angle_beta   90.00
_cell.angle_gamma   90.00
#
_symmetry.space_group_name_H-M   'P 1'
#
loop_
_entity.id
_entity.type
_entity.pdbx_description
1 polymer ?
#
loop_
_entity_poly.entity_id
_entity_poly.type
_entity_poly.pdbx_seq_one_letter_code
_entity_poly.pdbx_strand_id
1 'polypeptide(L)'
;MLIKNMEYLSRHLRCTDEEKDACLETVAVILHFWTDVRKNGVLAIGGDHADQNPNPFFRTCLHDAIELVSTDDELLLEDLFAQYLIAGDYTGAGFLQNVVIAEGILAYLRFLHEHEDGGSFRQWGDRLALAVGGYFGVEYREKLRKTIRQEIRKREREVKKTSLLPEFDALAELSLPLCEKLLRDTYDDHYAYGDRTVALALKYASGAVQDHILSVLSPEEREALEIEMDACLLVRQTDVERAQREILAAVGAWEAMD
;
A
#
# COMPACT_ATOMS: atom_id res chain seq x y z
N MET A 1 3.23 -11.60 -17.86
CA MET A 1 4.45 -11.12 -18.54
C MET A 1 4.01 -10.36 -19.78
N LEU A 2 4.24 -9.08 -19.80
CA LEU A 2 3.77 -8.12 -20.79
C LEU A 2 4.27 -8.41 -22.23
N ILE A 3 5.57 -8.70 -22.39
CA ILE A 3 6.16 -9.03 -23.67
C ILE A 3 6.49 -10.52 -23.69
N LYS A 4 5.84 -11.26 -24.59
CA LYS A 4 6.04 -12.71 -24.76
C LYS A 4 7.14 -13.06 -25.78
N ASN A 5 7.61 -12.08 -26.52
CA ASN A 5 8.67 -12.27 -27.50
C ASN A 5 10.06 -12.30 -26.85
N MET A 6 10.59 -13.49 -26.62
CA MET A 6 11.88 -13.70 -25.94
C MET A 6 13.06 -13.14 -26.72
N GLU A 7 12.99 -13.11 -28.06
CA GLU A 7 14.04 -12.53 -28.89
C GLU A 7 14.08 -11.01 -28.72
N TYR A 8 12.93 -10.35 -28.71
CA TYR A 8 12.81 -8.93 -28.44
C TYR A 8 13.39 -8.60 -27.06
N LEU A 9 12.95 -9.33 -26.01
CA LEU A 9 13.45 -9.14 -24.64
C LEU A 9 14.98 -9.30 -24.57
N SER A 10 15.52 -10.36 -25.19
CA SER A 10 16.97 -10.63 -25.14
C SER A 10 17.82 -9.54 -25.80
N ARG A 11 17.25 -8.80 -26.75
CA ARG A 11 17.93 -7.68 -27.42
C ARG A 11 17.86 -6.40 -26.59
N HIS A 12 16.74 -6.12 -25.95
CA HIS A 12 16.46 -4.84 -25.32
C HIS A 12 16.79 -4.83 -23.81
N LEU A 13 16.79 -6.00 -23.15
CA LEU A 13 16.99 -6.15 -21.71
C LEU A 13 18.48 -6.41 -21.33
N ARG A 14 19.41 -5.80 -22.04
CA ARG A 14 20.84 -5.94 -21.71
C ARG A 14 21.25 -4.85 -20.74
N CYS A 15 21.30 -5.19 -19.44
CA CYS A 15 21.66 -4.28 -18.37
C CYS A 15 22.90 -4.79 -17.64
N THR A 16 23.78 -3.87 -17.24
CA THR A 16 24.80 -4.13 -16.23
C THR A 16 24.18 -4.26 -14.84
N ASP A 17 24.95 -4.73 -13.87
CA ASP A 17 24.44 -4.82 -12.49
C ASP A 17 24.22 -3.43 -11.88
N GLU A 18 25.03 -2.43 -12.23
CA GLU A 18 24.84 -1.05 -11.81
C GLU A 18 23.52 -0.47 -12.37
N GLU A 19 23.20 -0.78 -13.62
CA GLU A 19 21.95 -0.35 -14.25
C GLU A 19 20.74 -1.03 -13.59
N LYS A 20 20.86 -2.31 -13.24
CA LYS A 20 19.82 -3.02 -12.50
C LYS A 20 19.64 -2.44 -11.08
N ASP A 21 20.72 -2.06 -10.42
CA ASP A 21 20.68 -1.40 -9.11
C ASP A 21 19.94 -0.08 -9.17
N ALA A 22 20.19 0.75 -10.18
CA ALA A 22 19.45 1.98 -10.40
C ALA A 22 17.93 1.72 -10.62
N CYS A 23 17.58 0.63 -11.30
CA CYS A 23 16.18 0.25 -11.50
C CYS A 23 15.47 -0.21 -10.21
N LEU A 24 16.19 -0.57 -9.13
CA LEU A 24 15.57 -0.88 -7.83
C LEU A 24 14.87 0.35 -7.23
N GLU A 25 15.32 1.57 -7.53
CA GLU A 25 14.63 2.80 -7.12
C GLU A 25 13.23 2.87 -7.75
N THR A 26 13.11 2.48 -9.02
CA THR A 26 11.80 2.41 -9.69
C THR A 26 10.89 1.37 -9.05
N VAL A 27 11.44 0.21 -8.65
CA VAL A 27 10.67 -0.81 -7.90
C VAL A 27 10.18 -0.23 -6.58
N ALA A 28 11.00 0.55 -5.86
CA ALA A 28 10.57 1.21 -4.63
C ALA A 28 9.44 2.22 -4.88
N VAL A 29 9.51 3.02 -5.94
CA VAL A 29 8.43 3.94 -6.34
C VAL A 29 7.13 3.18 -6.58
N ILE A 30 7.16 2.11 -7.36
CA ILE A 30 5.97 1.28 -7.63
C ILE A 30 5.47 0.60 -6.34
N LEU A 31 6.36 0.15 -5.46
CA LEU A 31 5.96 -0.42 -4.18
C LEU A 31 5.17 0.59 -3.33
N HIS A 32 5.63 1.84 -3.28
CA HIS A 32 4.98 2.91 -2.52
C HIS A 32 3.66 3.39 -3.14
N PHE A 33 3.42 3.11 -4.42
CA PHE A 33 2.18 3.41 -5.11
C PHE A 33 0.94 2.92 -4.34
N TRP A 34 1.00 1.71 -3.78
CA TRP A 34 -0.04 1.18 -2.90
C TRP A 34 -0.35 2.10 -1.70
N THR A 35 0.69 2.70 -1.11
CA THR A 35 0.51 3.63 0.02
C THR A 35 -0.24 4.89 -0.41
N ASP A 36 0.08 5.40 -1.59
CA ASP A 36 -0.52 6.62 -2.13
C ASP A 36 -1.99 6.37 -2.53
N VAL A 37 -2.28 5.22 -3.14
CA VAL A 37 -3.67 4.78 -3.41
C VAL A 37 -4.49 4.69 -2.13
N ARG A 38 -3.95 4.08 -1.09
CA ARG A 38 -4.65 3.99 0.21
C ARG A 38 -4.90 5.35 0.84
N LYS A 39 -3.96 6.27 0.69
CA LYS A 39 -4.03 7.59 1.27
C LYS A 39 -5.05 8.49 0.56
N ASN A 40 -5.07 8.46 -0.74
CA ASN A 40 -5.75 9.42 -1.59
C ASN A 40 -6.90 8.82 -2.42
N GLY A 41 -6.99 7.48 -2.49
CA GLY A 41 -7.88 6.75 -3.41
C GLY A 41 -7.31 6.66 -4.82
N VAL A 42 -7.77 5.67 -5.61
CA VAL A 42 -7.27 5.41 -6.98
C VAL A 42 -7.41 6.62 -7.89
N LEU A 43 -8.54 7.31 -7.83
CA LEU A 43 -8.80 8.46 -8.70
C LEU A 43 -8.00 9.73 -8.34
N ALA A 44 -7.58 9.86 -7.09
CA ALA A 44 -6.80 11.03 -6.64
C ALA A 44 -5.32 10.97 -7.06
N ILE A 45 -4.83 9.78 -7.42
CA ILE A 45 -3.45 9.61 -7.88
C ILE A 45 -3.23 10.15 -9.29
N GLY A 46 -4.30 10.21 -10.10
CA GLY A 46 -4.21 10.62 -11.51
C GLY A 46 -3.83 12.08 -11.76
N GLY A 47 -4.11 12.97 -10.81
CA GLY A 47 -3.81 14.38 -10.99
C GLY A 47 -2.35 14.70 -10.59
N ASP A 48 -2.15 14.96 -9.31
CA ASP A 48 -0.90 15.54 -8.83
C ASP A 48 0.30 14.58 -8.83
N HIS A 49 0.11 13.28 -8.53
CA HIS A 49 1.21 12.33 -8.43
C HIS A 49 1.74 11.85 -9.79
N ALA A 50 0.84 11.64 -10.77
CA ALA A 50 1.24 11.28 -12.11
C ALA A 50 2.06 12.41 -12.74
N ASP A 51 1.56 13.64 -12.65
CA ASP A 51 2.18 14.81 -13.31
C ASP A 51 3.54 15.19 -12.68
N GLN A 52 3.75 14.89 -11.40
CA GLN A 52 5.01 15.17 -10.70
C GLN A 52 6.10 14.11 -10.95
N ASN A 53 5.78 12.93 -11.45
CA ASN A 53 6.80 11.92 -11.72
C ASN A 53 7.68 12.35 -12.91
N PRO A 54 9.02 12.35 -12.76
CA PRO A 54 9.93 12.78 -13.82
C PRO A 54 9.91 11.86 -15.05
N ASN A 55 9.51 10.58 -14.88
CA ASN A 55 9.46 9.62 -15.97
C ASN A 55 8.17 9.78 -16.80
N PRO A 56 8.25 10.21 -18.08
CA PRO A 56 7.06 10.42 -18.91
C PRO A 56 6.32 9.11 -19.20
N PHE A 57 7.02 7.99 -19.30
CA PHE A 57 6.40 6.68 -19.50
C PHE A 57 5.52 6.30 -18.30
N PHE A 58 6.01 6.55 -17.08
CA PHE A 58 5.23 6.33 -15.88
C PHE A 58 3.92 7.14 -15.89
N ARG A 59 4.02 8.43 -16.23
CA ARG A 59 2.84 9.31 -16.29
C ARG A 59 1.80 8.80 -17.28
N THR A 60 2.24 8.44 -18.49
CA THR A 60 1.34 7.90 -19.53
C THR A 60 0.67 6.62 -19.07
N CYS A 61 1.45 5.62 -18.63
CA CYS A 61 0.89 4.34 -18.18
C CYS A 61 -0.07 4.49 -16.99
N LEU A 62 0.24 5.40 -16.07
CA LEU A 62 -0.63 5.65 -14.92
C LEU A 62 -1.94 6.31 -15.34
N HIS A 63 -1.87 7.27 -16.25
CA HIS A 63 -3.05 7.98 -16.75
C HIS A 63 -4.01 7.00 -17.45
N ASP A 64 -3.49 6.19 -18.36
CA ASP A 64 -4.28 5.19 -19.07
C ASP A 64 -4.87 4.12 -18.12
N ALA A 65 -4.07 3.70 -17.12
CA ALA A 65 -4.54 2.77 -16.10
C ALA A 65 -5.75 3.32 -15.32
N ILE A 66 -5.74 4.63 -15.00
CA ILE A 66 -6.84 5.28 -14.27
C ILE A 66 -8.06 5.44 -15.15
N GLU A 67 -7.88 5.84 -16.41
CA GLU A 67 -8.99 5.95 -17.36
C GLU A 67 -9.69 4.61 -17.62
N LEU A 68 -8.91 3.53 -17.70
CA LEU A 68 -9.41 2.20 -18.02
C LEU A 68 -9.79 1.34 -16.79
N VAL A 69 -9.45 1.77 -15.57
CA VAL A 69 -9.77 1.01 -14.34
C VAL A 69 -11.27 0.77 -14.18
N SER A 70 -12.11 1.67 -14.71
CA SER A 70 -13.56 1.54 -14.66
C SER A 70 -14.16 0.61 -15.71
N THR A 71 -13.35 0.16 -16.67
CA THR A 71 -13.82 -0.67 -17.80
C THR A 71 -13.53 -2.16 -17.61
N ASP A 72 -12.79 -2.54 -16.56
CA ASP A 72 -12.30 -3.90 -16.31
C ASP A 72 -11.54 -4.53 -17.50
N ASP A 73 -11.06 -3.71 -18.44
CA ASP A 73 -10.34 -4.20 -19.63
C ASP A 73 -8.82 -4.23 -19.41
N GLU A 74 -8.39 -5.14 -18.54
CA GLU A 74 -6.98 -5.35 -18.24
C GLU A 74 -6.17 -5.80 -19.48
N LEU A 75 -6.79 -6.57 -20.39
CA LEU A 75 -6.13 -7.04 -21.60
C LEU A 75 -5.80 -5.88 -22.52
N LEU A 76 -6.68 -4.88 -22.60
CA LEU A 76 -6.43 -3.66 -23.38
C LEU A 76 -5.24 -2.88 -22.82
N LEU A 77 -5.13 -2.75 -21.50
CA LEU A 77 -3.98 -2.10 -20.86
C LEU A 77 -2.67 -2.86 -21.10
N GLU A 78 -2.70 -4.21 -21.00
CA GLU A 78 -1.52 -5.04 -21.28
C GLU A 78 -1.02 -4.82 -22.71
N ASP A 79 -1.93 -4.81 -23.68
CA ASP A 79 -1.59 -4.59 -25.09
C ASP A 79 -1.08 -3.16 -25.32
N LEU A 80 -1.71 -2.16 -24.72
CA LEU A 80 -1.33 -0.75 -24.85
C LEU A 80 0.09 -0.49 -24.29
N PHE A 81 0.38 -1.01 -23.10
CA PHE A 81 1.70 -0.86 -22.49
C PHE A 81 2.79 -1.60 -23.29
N ALA A 82 2.46 -2.78 -23.86
CA ALA A 82 3.37 -3.48 -24.75
C ALA A 82 3.67 -2.66 -26.03
N GLN A 83 2.65 -2.03 -26.60
CA GLN A 83 2.83 -1.15 -27.77
C GLN A 83 3.71 0.08 -27.43
N TYR A 84 3.53 0.69 -26.27
CA TYR A 84 4.38 1.81 -25.83
C TYR A 84 5.84 1.41 -25.66
N LEU A 85 6.10 0.23 -25.09
CA LEU A 85 7.47 -0.29 -24.93
C LEU A 85 8.12 -0.56 -26.27
N ILE A 86 7.38 -1.11 -27.24
CA ILE A 86 7.88 -1.41 -28.58
C ILE A 86 8.09 -0.12 -29.38
N ALA A 87 7.12 0.79 -29.36
CA ALA A 87 7.18 2.04 -30.11
C ALA A 87 8.29 2.99 -29.61
N GLY A 88 8.60 2.94 -28.32
CA GLY A 88 9.65 3.77 -27.72
C GLY A 88 11.06 3.30 -27.99
N ASP A 89 11.26 2.10 -28.54
CA ASP A 89 12.58 1.50 -28.90
C ASP A 89 13.63 1.63 -27.77
N TYR A 90 13.16 1.48 -26.51
CA TYR A 90 14.02 1.57 -25.34
C TYR A 90 14.96 0.39 -25.25
N THR A 91 16.17 0.60 -24.70
CA THR A 91 17.18 -0.43 -24.48
C THR A 91 17.84 -0.30 -23.11
N GLY A 92 18.46 -1.38 -22.62
CA GLY A 92 19.22 -1.38 -21.36
C GLY A 92 18.38 -0.94 -20.16
N ALA A 93 18.95 -0.07 -19.33
CA ALA A 93 18.31 0.44 -18.12
C ALA A 93 16.97 1.12 -18.39
N GLY A 94 16.85 1.90 -19.46
CA GLY A 94 15.61 2.57 -19.83
C GLY A 94 14.51 1.59 -20.18
N PHE A 95 14.84 0.51 -20.88
CA PHE A 95 13.87 -0.56 -21.16
C PHE A 95 13.46 -1.30 -19.87
N LEU A 96 14.43 -1.70 -19.05
CA LEU A 96 14.15 -2.36 -17.77
C LEU A 96 13.26 -1.49 -16.86
N GLN A 97 13.59 -0.20 -16.75
CA GLN A 97 12.80 0.74 -15.94
C GLN A 97 11.34 0.82 -16.42
N ASN A 98 11.13 0.95 -17.73
CA ASN A 98 9.79 1.07 -18.29
C ASN A 98 9.01 -0.24 -18.21
N VAL A 99 9.66 -1.40 -18.34
CA VAL A 99 9.03 -2.70 -18.08
C VAL A 99 8.62 -2.84 -16.61
N VAL A 100 9.47 -2.42 -15.66
CA VAL A 100 9.15 -2.43 -14.23
C VAL A 100 7.93 -1.56 -13.94
N ILE A 101 7.83 -0.39 -14.57
CA ILE A 101 6.68 0.50 -14.45
C ILE A 101 5.41 -0.19 -14.97
N ALA A 102 5.44 -0.67 -16.20
CA ALA A 102 4.28 -1.27 -16.85
C ALA A 102 3.78 -2.54 -16.12
N GLU A 103 4.68 -3.49 -15.85
CA GLU A 103 4.35 -4.72 -15.11
C GLU A 103 3.92 -4.41 -13.66
N GLY A 104 4.55 -3.41 -13.03
CA GLY A 104 4.20 -3.00 -11.68
C GLY A 104 2.79 -2.42 -11.59
N ILE A 105 2.39 -1.54 -12.51
CA ILE A 105 1.04 -0.99 -12.59
C ILE A 105 0.02 -2.09 -12.86
N LEU A 106 0.26 -2.96 -13.84
CA LEU A 106 -0.62 -4.09 -14.14
C LEU A 106 -0.75 -5.06 -12.96
N ALA A 107 0.37 -5.40 -12.32
CA ALA A 107 0.36 -6.25 -11.14
C ALA A 107 -0.42 -5.62 -9.98
N TYR A 108 -0.38 -4.28 -9.85
CA TYR A 108 -1.13 -3.56 -8.85
C TYR A 108 -2.65 -3.60 -9.12
N LEU A 109 -3.07 -3.39 -10.37
CA LEU A 109 -4.50 -3.49 -10.74
C LEU A 109 -5.04 -4.90 -10.49
N ARG A 110 -4.29 -5.94 -10.87
CA ARG A 110 -4.63 -7.33 -10.57
C ARG A 110 -4.71 -7.60 -9.06
N PHE A 111 -3.78 -7.03 -8.31
CA PHE A 111 -3.77 -7.16 -6.86
C PHE A 111 -5.01 -6.53 -6.22
N LEU A 112 -5.44 -5.35 -6.70
CA LEU A 112 -6.68 -4.70 -6.24
C LEU A 112 -7.91 -5.54 -6.56
N HIS A 113 -7.97 -6.11 -7.76
CA HIS A 113 -9.10 -6.95 -8.18
C HIS A 113 -9.18 -8.27 -7.38
N GLU A 114 -8.03 -8.90 -7.10
CA GLU A 114 -7.96 -10.15 -6.32
C GLU A 114 -8.22 -9.93 -4.82
N HIS A 115 -8.04 -8.71 -4.32
CA HIS A 115 -8.14 -8.34 -2.90
C HIS A 115 -9.09 -7.14 -2.75
N GLU A 116 -10.39 -7.39 -2.85
CA GLU A 116 -11.42 -6.35 -2.64
C GLU A 116 -11.31 -5.68 -1.27
N ASP A 117 -10.83 -6.41 -0.26
CA ASP A 117 -10.45 -5.93 1.07
C ASP A 117 -9.10 -5.19 1.10
N GLY A 118 -8.38 -5.14 -0.04
CA GLY A 118 -7.14 -4.39 -0.29
C GLY A 118 -5.82 -5.10 0.02
N GLY A 119 -5.82 -6.32 0.53
CA GLY A 119 -4.59 -7.06 0.84
C GLY A 119 -3.60 -6.31 1.76
N SER A 120 -2.51 -6.90 2.17
CA SER A 120 -1.47 -6.26 2.99
C SER A 120 -0.33 -5.69 2.12
N PHE A 121 0.41 -4.71 2.68
CA PHE A 121 1.60 -4.16 2.00
C PHE A 121 2.66 -5.22 1.71
N ARG A 122 2.75 -6.25 2.56
CA ARG A 122 3.62 -7.40 2.35
C ARG A 122 3.17 -8.26 1.17
N GLN A 123 1.86 -8.58 1.08
CA GLN A 123 1.30 -9.33 -0.05
C GLN A 123 1.52 -8.58 -1.36
N TRP A 124 1.32 -7.26 -1.36
CA TRP A 124 1.64 -6.43 -2.51
C TRP A 124 3.12 -6.51 -2.88
N GLY A 125 4.04 -6.39 -1.92
CA GLY A 125 5.48 -6.50 -2.18
C GLY A 125 5.89 -7.86 -2.78
N ASP A 126 5.31 -8.95 -2.28
CA ASP A 126 5.54 -10.29 -2.83
C ASP A 126 4.99 -10.40 -4.27
N ARG A 127 3.82 -9.82 -4.56
CA ARG A 127 3.22 -9.78 -5.90
C ARG A 127 4.10 -8.99 -6.86
N LEU A 128 4.56 -7.80 -6.46
CA LEU A 128 5.47 -6.97 -7.25
C LEU A 128 6.78 -7.71 -7.55
N ALA A 129 7.38 -8.37 -6.54
CA ALA A 129 8.60 -9.16 -6.74
C ALA A 129 8.43 -10.29 -7.77
N LEU A 130 7.25 -10.90 -7.81
CA LEU A 130 6.95 -11.92 -8.82
C LEU A 130 6.77 -11.32 -10.21
N ALA A 131 6.06 -10.20 -10.32
CA ALA A 131 5.76 -9.55 -11.59
C ALA A 131 7.04 -9.09 -12.31
N VAL A 132 7.95 -8.44 -11.59
CA VAL A 132 9.13 -7.82 -12.20
C VAL A 132 10.39 -8.68 -12.12
N GLY A 133 10.42 -9.70 -11.23
CA GLY A 133 11.64 -10.46 -10.93
C GLY A 133 12.27 -11.18 -12.11
N GLY A 134 11.47 -11.63 -13.07
CA GLY A 134 11.97 -12.30 -14.28
C GLY A 134 12.83 -11.41 -15.16
N TYR A 135 12.59 -10.10 -15.15
CA TYR A 135 13.32 -9.13 -15.98
C TYR A 135 14.69 -8.76 -15.40
N PHE A 136 14.89 -8.90 -14.10
CA PHE A 136 16.19 -8.70 -13.44
C PHE A 136 17.15 -9.88 -13.60
N GLY A 137 16.63 -11.07 -13.92
CA GLY A 137 17.42 -12.32 -13.97
C GLY A 137 17.40 -13.08 -12.64
N VAL A 138 17.71 -14.37 -12.74
CA VAL A 138 17.62 -15.30 -11.58
C VAL A 138 18.59 -14.92 -10.47
N GLU A 139 19.81 -14.54 -10.83
CA GLU A 139 20.89 -14.12 -9.92
C GLU A 139 20.53 -12.83 -9.14
N TYR A 140 19.67 -11.98 -9.71
CA TYR A 140 19.26 -10.71 -9.09
C TYR A 140 18.03 -10.83 -8.19
N ARG A 141 17.35 -11.97 -8.24
CA ARG A 141 16.08 -12.21 -7.57
C ARG A 141 16.13 -12.00 -6.05
N GLU A 142 17.21 -12.48 -5.41
CA GLU A 142 17.38 -12.32 -3.96
C GLU A 142 17.62 -10.86 -3.57
N LYS A 143 18.40 -10.12 -4.37
CA LYS A 143 18.63 -8.69 -4.13
C LYS A 143 17.35 -7.90 -4.24
N LEU A 144 16.56 -8.14 -5.29
CA LEU A 144 15.24 -7.53 -5.49
C LEU A 144 14.31 -7.78 -4.29
N ARG A 145 14.17 -9.03 -3.86
CA ARG A 145 13.34 -9.39 -2.71
C ARG A 145 13.82 -8.74 -1.42
N LYS A 146 15.14 -8.69 -1.22
CA LYS A 146 15.73 -8.03 -0.06
C LYS A 146 15.42 -6.55 -0.05
N THR A 147 15.55 -5.87 -1.18
CA THR A 147 15.21 -4.45 -1.33
C THR A 147 13.73 -4.20 -1.00
N ILE A 148 12.82 -4.97 -1.59
CA ILE A 148 11.38 -4.85 -1.32
C ILE A 148 11.08 -5.06 0.18
N ARG A 149 11.65 -6.09 0.81
CA ARG A 149 11.47 -6.34 2.25
C ARG A 149 12.04 -5.22 3.13
N GLN A 150 13.15 -4.62 2.73
CA GLN A 150 13.74 -3.48 3.45
C GLN A 150 12.84 -2.25 3.38
N GLU A 151 12.30 -1.94 2.19
CA GLU A 151 11.36 -0.83 2.01
C GLU A 151 10.05 -1.05 2.78
N ILE A 152 9.50 -2.28 2.78
CA ILE A 152 8.33 -2.62 3.58
C ILE A 152 8.60 -2.37 5.06
N ARG A 153 9.72 -2.90 5.59
CA ARG A 153 10.08 -2.73 7.01
C ARG A 153 10.32 -1.27 7.37
N LYS A 154 10.96 -0.50 6.48
CA LYS A 154 11.17 0.93 6.68
C LYS A 154 9.82 1.65 6.83
N ARG A 155 8.88 1.35 5.95
CA ARG A 155 7.56 1.95 5.96
C ARG A 155 6.73 1.53 7.17
N GLU A 156 6.75 0.25 7.52
CA GLU A 156 6.09 -0.26 8.73
C GLU A 156 6.61 0.44 10.00
N ARG A 157 7.90 0.76 10.07
CA ARG A 157 8.48 1.53 11.19
C ARG A 157 8.08 2.99 11.16
N GLU A 158 8.02 3.61 9.99
CA GLU A 158 7.60 5.01 9.84
C GLU A 158 6.14 5.20 10.24
N VAL A 159 5.28 4.29 9.82
CA VAL A 159 3.83 4.30 10.16
C VAL A 159 3.61 4.04 11.65
N LYS A 160 4.47 3.24 12.30
CA LYS A 160 4.33 2.89 13.74
C LYS A 160 4.92 3.91 14.71
N LYS A 161 5.67 4.91 14.27
CA LYS A 161 6.32 5.88 15.16
C LYS A 161 5.39 6.97 15.68
N THR A 162 4.42 7.36 14.91
CA THR A 162 3.44 8.39 15.27
C THR A 162 2.07 7.98 14.76
N SER A 163 1.03 8.25 15.54
CA SER A 163 -0.34 8.15 15.06
C SER A 163 -0.54 9.12 13.89
N LEU A 164 -1.54 8.85 13.05
CA LEU A 164 -1.85 9.72 11.91
C LEU A 164 -2.25 11.12 12.40
N LEU A 165 -3.03 11.17 13.50
CA LEU A 165 -3.22 12.38 14.29
C LEU A 165 -2.24 12.34 15.48
N PRO A 166 -1.31 13.31 15.62
CA PRO A 166 -0.38 13.34 16.75
C PRO A 166 -1.07 13.37 18.11
N GLU A 167 -2.26 14.00 18.20
CA GLU A 167 -3.06 14.08 19.42
C GLU A 167 -3.55 12.69 19.87
N PHE A 168 -3.66 11.74 18.94
CA PHE A 168 -4.06 10.36 19.23
C PHE A 168 -3.02 9.61 20.07
N ASP A 169 -1.76 10.05 20.05
CA ASP A 169 -0.69 9.46 20.85
C ASP A 169 -0.90 9.68 22.37
N ALA A 170 -1.72 10.64 22.78
CA ALA A 170 -2.10 10.84 24.19
C ALA A 170 -2.85 9.61 24.75
N LEU A 171 -3.48 8.79 23.92
CA LEU A 171 -4.15 7.57 24.36
C LEU A 171 -3.19 6.48 24.87
N ALA A 172 -1.89 6.62 24.67
CA ALA A 172 -0.91 5.74 25.30
C ALA A 172 -0.87 5.89 26.84
N GLU A 173 -1.38 6.98 27.37
CA GLU A 173 -1.47 7.27 28.80
C GLU A 173 -2.91 7.14 29.37
N LEU A 174 -3.86 6.68 28.54
CA LEU A 174 -5.25 6.51 28.94
C LEU A 174 -5.38 5.49 30.07
N SER A 175 -6.23 5.73 31.04
CA SER A 175 -6.45 4.77 32.13
C SER A 175 -7.01 3.44 31.60
N LEU A 176 -6.59 2.31 32.20
CA LEU A 176 -7.06 0.98 31.77
C LEU A 176 -8.59 0.83 31.77
N PRO A 177 -9.35 1.36 32.76
CA PRO A 177 -10.79 1.34 32.71
C PRO A 177 -11.40 2.07 31.51
N LEU A 178 -10.79 3.18 31.08
CA LEU A 178 -11.22 3.91 29.89
C LEU A 178 -10.82 3.17 28.60
N CYS A 179 -9.68 2.45 28.58
CA CYS A 179 -9.34 1.56 27.47
C CYS A 179 -10.37 0.41 27.34
N GLU A 180 -10.75 -0.22 28.44
CA GLU A 180 -11.80 -1.25 28.45
C GLU A 180 -13.14 -0.66 27.97
N LYS A 181 -13.51 0.50 28.44
CA LYS A 181 -14.75 1.18 28.04
C LYS A 181 -14.72 1.50 26.55
N LEU A 182 -13.61 2.03 26.04
CA LEU A 182 -13.45 2.30 24.62
C LEU A 182 -13.69 1.07 23.75
N LEU A 183 -13.13 -0.07 24.17
CA LEU A 183 -13.27 -1.32 23.42
C LEU A 183 -14.67 -1.92 23.57
N ARG A 184 -15.31 -1.82 24.74
CA ARG A 184 -16.66 -2.38 25.00
C ARG A 184 -17.77 -1.55 24.38
N ASP A 185 -17.73 -0.23 24.50
CA ASP A 185 -18.78 0.66 23.98
C ASP A 185 -18.81 0.70 22.45
N THR A 186 -17.72 0.30 21.81
CA THR A 186 -17.61 0.18 20.35
C THR A 186 -17.96 -1.22 19.84
N TYR A 187 -18.01 -2.23 20.72
CA TYR A 187 -18.37 -3.62 20.39
C TYR A 187 -19.86 -3.93 20.60
N ASP A 188 -20.67 -2.95 20.96
CA ASP A 188 -22.11 -3.20 21.20
C ASP A 188 -22.82 -3.50 19.87
N ASP A 189 -23.46 -4.66 19.79
CA ASP A 189 -24.02 -5.40 18.64
C ASP A 189 -24.98 -4.64 17.71
N HIS A 190 -25.15 -3.33 17.86
CA HIS A 190 -26.15 -2.55 17.15
C HIS A 190 -25.64 -1.68 16.00
N TYR A 191 -24.33 -1.61 15.78
CA TYR A 191 -23.77 -0.85 14.67
C TYR A 191 -22.77 -1.67 13.85
N ALA A 192 -23.20 -2.20 12.73
CA ALA A 192 -22.36 -2.86 11.72
C ALA A 192 -21.20 -1.98 11.17
N TYR A 193 -21.06 -0.76 11.68
CA TYR A 193 -20.00 0.20 11.37
C TYR A 193 -19.09 0.55 12.57
N GLY A 194 -19.49 0.21 13.81
CA GLY A 194 -18.75 0.57 15.03
C GLY A 194 -17.40 -0.13 15.13
N ASP A 195 -17.39 -1.42 14.92
CA ASP A 195 -16.20 -2.28 15.04
C ASP A 195 -15.03 -1.80 14.16
N ARG A 196 -15.35 -1.38 12.96
CA ARG A 196 -14.34 -0.87 12.03
C ARG A 196 -13.70 0.44 12.46
N THR A 197 -14.37 1.29 13.23
CA THR A 197 -13.82 2.59 13.65
C THR A 197 -12.61 2.40 14.58
N VAL A 198 -12.71 1.50 15.57
CA VAL A 198 -11.59 1.20 16.47
C VAL A 198 -10.46 0.50 15.74
N ALA A 199 -10.77 -0.55 14.99
CA ALA A 199 -9.77 -1.26 14.20
C ALA A 199 -9.02 -0.32 13.24
N LEU A 200 -9.76 0.58 12.60
CA LEU A 200 -9.22 1.56 11.67
C LEU A 200 -8.34 2.60 12.36
N ALA A 201 -8.81 3.16 13.48
CA ALA A 201 -8.05 4.15 14.23
C ALA A 201 -6.77 3.56 14.81
N LEU A 202 -6.85 2.36 15.41
CA LEU A 202 -5.71 1.66 16.00
C LEU A 202 -4.70 1.20 14.96
N LYS A 203 -5.13 0.75 13.79
CA LYS A 203 -4.22 0.32 12.73
C LYS A 203 -3.18 1.38 12.38
N TYR A 204 -3.56 2.64 12.43
CA TYR A 204 -2.71 3.78 12.09
C TYR A 204 -2.27 4.59 13.32
N ALA A 205 -2.45 4.02 14.51
CA ALA A 205 -1.93 4.53 15.74
C ALA A 205 -0.45 4.15 15.92
N SER A 206 0.26 4.91 16.77
CA SER A 206 1.61 4.54 17.18
C SER A 206 1.63 3.19 17.89
N GLY A 207 2.78 2.50 17.86
CA GLY A 207 2.95 1.22 18.54
C GLY A 207 2.63 1.33 20.05
N ALA A 208 2.98 2.45 20.68
CA ALA A 208 2.69 2.69 22.10
C ALA A 208 1.18 2.71 22.37
N VAL A 209 0.39 3.40 21.55
CA VAL A 209 -1.08 3.42 21.67
C VAL A 209 -1.66 2.04 21.43
N GLN A 210 -1.22 1.34 20.37
CA GLN A 210 -1.70 -0.01 20.07
C GLN A 210 -1.41 -0.96 21.24
N ASP A 211 -0.18 -1.02 21.70
CA ASP A 211 0.22 -1.93 22.80
C ASP A 211 -0.55 -1.62 24.08
N HIS A 212 -0.76 -0.33 24.39
CA HIS A 212 -1.48 0.08 25.57
C HIS A 212 -2.97 -0.29 25.50
N ILE A 213 -3.67 0.08 24.42
CA ILE A 213 -5.11 -0.21 24.28
C ILE A 213 -5.35 -1.72 24.13
N LEU A 214 -4.52 -2.44 23.39
CA LEU A 214 -4.65 -3.88 23.22
C LEU A 214 -4.29 -4.67 24.49
N SER A 215 -3.62 -4.06 25.47
CA SER A 215 -3.21 -4.73 26.72
C SER A 215 -4.38 -5.15 27.61
N VAL A 216 -5.54 -4.55 27.45
CA VAL A 216 -6.74 -4.86 28.25
C VAL A 216 -7.58 -6.00 27.66
N LEU A 217 -7.25 -6.46 26.45
CA LEU A 217 -7.94 -7.55 25.76
C LEU A 217 -7.37 -8.92 26.16
N SER A 218 -8.24 -9.93 26.18
CA SER A 218 -7.80 -11.33 26.19
C SER A 218 -7.02 -11.65 24.90
N PRO A 219 -6.20 -12.72 24.91
CA PRO A 219 -5.47 -13.12 23.71
C PRO A 219 -6.36 -13.36 22.49
N GLU A 220 -7.54 -13.94 22.69
CA GLU A 220 -8.52 -14.24 21.64
C GLU A 220 -9.16 -12.95 21.08
N GLU A 221 -9.54 -12.02 21.95
CA GLU A 221 -10.11 -10.72 21.54
C GLU A 221 -9.06 -9.88 20.81
N ARG A 222 -7.83 -9.90 21.29
CA ARG A 222 -6.70 -9.21 20.64
C ARG A 222 -6.46 -9.74 19.23
N GLU A 223 -6.43 -11.07 19.06
CA GLU A 223 -6.25 -11.70 17.75
C GLU A 223 -7.39 -11.32 16.80
N ALA A 224 -8.65 -11.32 17.28
CA ALA A 224 -9.80 -10.92 16.49
C ALA A 224 -9.68 -9.46 16.01
N LEU A 225 -9.34 -8.53 16.91
CA LEU A 225 -9.18 -7.12 16.57
C LEU A 225 -7.97 -6.88 15.63
N GLU A 226 -6.87 -7.59 15.82
CA GLU A 226 -5.70 -7.53 14.92
C GLU A 226 -6.07 -8.02 13.50
N ILE A 227 -6.91 -9.05 13.37
CA ILE A 227 -7.45 -9.50 12.07
C ILE A 227 -8.30 -8.40 11.44
N GLU A 228 -9.18 -7.74 12.20
CA GLU A 228 -9.97 -6.61 11.69
C GLU A 228 -9.11 -5.41 11.30
N MET A 229 -8.08 -5.09 12.10
CA MET A 229 -7.10 -4.07 11.74
C MET A 229 -6.41 -4.42 10.42
N ASP A 230 -6.06 -5.69 10.22
CA ASP A 230 -5.48 -6.16 8.96
C ASP A 230 -6.48 -6.10 7.80
N ALA A 231 -7.75 -6.33 8.03
CA ALA A 231 -8.82 -6.22 7.03
C ALA A 231 -9.15 -4.76 6.64
N CYS A 232 -8.77 -3.76 7.43
CA CYS A 232 -8.94 -2.33 7.11
C CYS A 232 -7.92 -1.86 6.05
N LEU A 233 -8.02 -2.27 4.80
CA LEU A 233 -6.90 -2.20 3.85
C LEU A 233 -6.99 -1.14 2.75
N LEU A 234 -8.18 -0.70 2.35
CA LEU A 234 -8.37 0.37 1.37
C LEU A 234 -9.06 1.57 2.01
N VAL A 235 -8.39 2.19 2.99
CA VAL A 235 -9.00 3.30 3.72
C VAL A 235 -8.27 4.59 3.37
N ARG A 236 -9.05 5.64 3.08
CA ARG A 236 -8.51 6.98 2.87
C ARG A 236 -7.94 7.51 4.19
N GLN A 237 -6.88 8.28 4.10
CA GLN A 237 -6.32 8.96 5.28
C GLN A 237 -7.39 9.75 6.05
N THR A 238 -8.29 10.41 5.32
CA THR A 238 -9.41 11.18 5.90
C THR A 238 -10.36 10.32 6.74
N ASP A 239 -10.53 9.04 6.39
CA ASP A 239 -11.39 8.12 7.15
C ASP A 239 -10.69 7.68 8.44
N VAL A 240 -9.37 7.45 8.39
CA VAL A 240 -8.55 7.18 9.59
C VAL A 240 -8.55 8.38 10.53
N GLU A 241 -8.30 9.58 10.02
CA GLU A 241 -8.32 10.81 10.81
C GLU A 241 -9.69 11.04 11.45
N ARG A 242 -10.76 10.76 10.70
CA ARG A 242 -12.13 10.82 11.25
C ARG A 242 -12.32 9.82 12.38
N ALA A 243 -11.94 8.56 12.17
CA ALA A 243 -12.04 7.52 13.20
C ALA A 243 -11.22 7.89 14.46
N GLN A 244 -10.01 8.39 14.29
CA GLN A 244 -9.18 8.85 15.42
C GLN A 244 -9.80 10.05 16.14
N ARG A 245 -10.40 11.02 15.42
CA ARG A 245 -11.10 12.16 16.03
C ARG A 245 -12.36 11.73 16.78
N GLU A 246 -13.12 10.78 16.24
CA GLU A 246 -14.31 10.23 16.89
C GLU A 246 -13.96 9.58 18.24
N ILE A 247 -12.88 8.78 18.28
CA ILE A 247 -12.38 8.17 19.51
C ILE A 247 -11.90 9.23 20.51
N LEU A 248 -11.10 10.20 20.07
CA LEU A 248 -10.65 11.30 20.95
C LEU A 248 -11.83 12.08 21.53
N ALA A 249 -12.85 12.37 20.73
CA ALA A 249 -14.06 13.05 21.20
C ALA A 249 -14.84 12.23 22.24
N ALA A 250 -14.96 10.92 22.04
CA ALA A 250 -15.60 10.02 22.99
C ALA A 250 -14.83 9.97 24.32
N VAL A 251 -13.51 9.78 24.26
CA VAL A 251 -12.64 9.75 25.46
C VAL A 251 -12.71 11.08 26.21
N GLY A 252 -12.58 12.21 25.52
CA GLY A 252 -12.66 13.53 26.16
C GLY A 252 -14.03 13.81 26.80
N ALA A 253 -15.12 13.27 26.24
CA ALA A 253 -16.42 13.36 26.85
C ALA A 253 -16.52 12.53 28.14
N TRP A 254 -15.87 11.37 28.20
CA TRP A 254 -15.85 10.52 29.40
C TRP A 254 -14.98 11.11 30.50
N GLU A 255 -13.79 11.66 30.18
CA GLU A 255 -12.93 12.34 31.15
C GLU A 255 -13.57 13.60 31.77
N ALA A 256 -14.49 14.24 31.06
CA ALA A 256 -15.22 15.41 31.58
C ALA A 256 -16.39 15.02 32.50
N MET A 257 -16.78 13.74 32.59
CA MET A 257 -17.87 13.21 33.41
C MET A 257 -17.39 12.60 34.74
N ASP A 258 -16.10 12.28 34.84
CA ASP A 258 -15.42 11.79 36.05
C ASP A 258 -14.85 12.97 36.87
#